data_7694f54b7ff01f6c2ba9d0811f73f897
#
_entry.id   7694f54b7ff01f6c2ba9d0811f73f897
#
_cell.length_a   1.000
_cell.length_b   1.000
_cell.length_c   1.000
_cell.angle_alpha   90.00
_cell.angle_beta   90.00
_cell.angle_gamma   90.00
#
_symmetry.space_group_name_H-M   'P 1'
#
loop_
_entity.id
_entity.type
_entity.pdbx_description
1 polymer ?
#
loop_
_entity_poly.entity_id
_entity_poly.type
_entity_poly.pdbx_seq_one_letter_code
_entity_poly.pdbx_strand_id
1 'polypeptide(L)'
;MRGGHKEEFMPDVEKRNEEIVRAFFETLSAGELEKLRLLLHEDATWGIMVTGIQGAGDKHGRKEIIDDFLKPIREGLFIPANPKVVIQHLVVQGQYAAVEAKGLGKFKNGKDYNNRYAFFLEIKDDKIFHLREYMDSYYVSTL
;
A
#
# COMPACT_ATOMS: atom_id res chain seq x y z
N MET A 1 28.05 24.34 3.53
CA MET A 1 27.52 24.12 2.81
C MET A 1 26.80 23.15 2.78
N ARG A 2 26.20 22.91 2.64
CA ARG A 2 25.75 21.97 2.48
C ARG A 2 24.53 21.66 3.03
N GLY A 3 24.01 22.07 4.13
CA GLY A 3 22.81 21.70 4.80
C GLY A 3 21.59 21.72 3.94
N GLY A 4 21.40 22.73 3.18
CA GLY A 4 20.26 22.84 2.31
C GLY A 4 20.29 21.90 1.14
N HIS A 5 21.32 21.07 1.07
CA HIS A 5 21.52 20.23 -0.09
C HIS A 5 21.35 18.75 0.20
N LYS A 6 20.68 18.40 1.29
CA LYS A 6 20.50 17.00 1.63
C LYS A 6 19.84 16.22 0.52
N GLU A 7 18.85 16.80 -0.14
CA GLU A 7 18.15 16.11 -1.22
C GLU A 7 19.06 15.85 -2.40
N GLU A 8 20.01 16.74 -2.63
CA GLU A 8 20.97 16.59 -3.71
C GLU A 8 21.89 15.41 -3.48
N PHE A 9 22.03 14.97 -2.22
CA PHE A 9 22.89 13.86 -1.86
C PHE A 9 22.12 12.57 -1.60
N MET A 10 20.79 12.58 -1.83
CA MET A 10 20.02 11.36 -1.75
C MET A 10 20.45 10.43 -2.87
N PRO A 11 20.85 9.18 -2.55
CA PRO A 11 21.22 8.22 -3.58
C PRO A 11 20.10 8.04 -4.61
N ASP A 12 20.49 7.88 -5.88
CA ASP A 12 19.52 7.71 -6.96
C ASP A 12 18.60 6.53 -6.72
N VAL A 13 19.10 5.45 -6.12
CA VAL A 13 18.28 4.28 -5.83
C VAL A 13 17.18 4.62 -4.83
N GLU A 14 17.48 5.41 -3.81
CA GLU A 14 16.46 5.79 -2.83
C GLU A 14 15.43 6.74 -3.43
N LYS A 15 15.87 7.67 -4.25
CA LYS A 15 14.97 8.58 -4.94
C LYS A 15 14.03 7.82 -5.87
N ARG A 16 14.58 6.87 -6.62
CA ARG A 16 13.77 6.03 -7.49
C ARG A 16 12.77 5.21 -6.67
N ASN A 17 13.22 4.62 -5.56
CA ASN A 17 12.34 3.81 -4.73
C ASN A 17 11.22 4.64 -4.10
N GLU A 18 11.50 5.88 -3.75
CA GLU A 18 10.45 6.79 -3.30
C GLU A 18 9.38 6.98 -4.37
N GLU A 19 9.81 7.20 -5.61
CA GLU A 19 8.89 7.37 -6.74
C GLU A 19 8.04 6.11 -6.97
N ILE A 20 8.67 4.94 -6.86
CA ILE A 20 7.98 3.66 -7.02
C ILE A 20 6.89 3.50 -5.95
N VAL A 21 7.21 3.81 -4.70
CA VAL A 21 6.25 3.69 -3.61
C VAL A 21 5.08 4.66 -3.80
N ARG A 22 5.37 5.92 -4.18
CA ARG A 22 4.31 6.89 -4.42
C ARG A 22 3.40 6.47 -5.57
N ALA A 23 3.98 6.00 -6.67
CA ALA A 23 3.20 5.52 -7.81
C ALA A 23 2.34 4.33 -7.42
N PHE A 24 2.86 3.44 -6.57
CA PHE A 24 2.10 2.29 -6.08
C PHE A 24 0.83 2.72 -5.35
N PHE A 25 0.95 3.64 -4.39
CA PHE A 25 -0.21 4.07 -3.61
C PHE A 25 -1.17 4.94 -4.41
N GLU A 26 -0.68 5.72 -5.37
CA GLU A 26 -1.55 6.45 -6.29
C GLU A 26 -2.38 5.51 -7.15
N THR A 27 -1.75 4.48 -7.70
CA THR A 27 -2.40 3.49 -8.55
C THR A 27 -3.42 2.68 -7.75
N LEU A 28 -3.06 2.28 -6.53
CA LEU A 28 -3.97 1.59 -5.63
C LEU A 28 -5.20 2.45 -5.33
N SER A 29 -4.98 3.71 -4.97
CA SER A 29 -6.07 4.63 -4.62
C SER A 29 -7.00 4.89 -5.80
N ALA A 30 -6.46 4.94 -7.02
CA ALA A 30 -7.26 5.12 -8.21
C ALA A 30 -8.07 3.87 -8.58
N GLY A 31 -7.79 2.73 -7.95
CA GLY A 31 -8.49 1.49 -8.26
C GLY A 31 -8.04 0.84 -9.56
N GLU A 32 -6.88 1.23 -10.07
CA GLU A 32 -6.35 0.70 -11.33
C GLU A 32 -5.60 -0.60 -11.08
N LEU A 33 -6.35 -1.67 -10.79
CA LEU A 33 -5.77 -2.92 -10.30
C LEU A 33 -4.89 -3.63 -11.33
N GLU A 34 -5.20 -3.53 -12.62
CA GLU A 34 -4.36 -4.15 -13.63
C GLU A 34 -3.02 -3.42 -13.79
N LYS A 35 -3.02 -2.11 -13.62
CA LYS A 35 -1.79 -1.34 -13.57
C LYS A 35 -1.00 -1.66 -12.30
N LEU A 36 -1.71 -1.81 -11.18
CA LEU A 36 -1.09 -2.17 -9.91
C LEU A 36 -0.38 -3.53 -9.99
N ARG A 37 -0.99 -4.48 -10.69
CA ARG A 37 -0.41 -5.81 -10.92
C ARG A 37 1.01 -5.71 -11.48
N LEU A 38 1.23 -4.78 -12.39
CA LEU A 38 2.54 -4.60 -13.03
C LEU A 38 3.54 -3.89 -12.13
N LEU A 39 3.08 -3.19 -11.09
CA LEU A 39 3.97 -2.55 -10.11
C LEU A 39 4.41 -3.52 -9.02
N LEU A 40 3.74 -4.66 -8.91
CA LEU A 40 4.14 -5.73 -7.98
C LEU A 40 5.16 -6.64 -8.64
N HIS A 41 6.16 -7.06 -7.87
CA HIS A 41 7.06 -8.12 -8.30
C HIS A 41 6.25 -9.40 -8.50
N GLU A 42 6.65 -10.27 -9.43
CA GLU A 42 5.90 -11.50 -9.67
C GLU A 42 5.86 -12.41 -8.43
N ASP A 43 6.89 -12.33 -7.59
CA ASP A 43 6.97 -13.08 -6.34
C ASP A 43 6.60 -12.23 -5.13
N ALA A 44 5.82 -11.18 -5.34
CA ALA A 44 5.48 -10.26 -4.26
C ALA A 44 4.67 -10.93 -3.15
N THR A 45 4.80 -10.40 -1.93
CA THR A 45 3.93 -10.77 -0.82
C THR A 45 3.25 -9.51 -0.27
N TRP A 46 2.00 -9.66 0.14
CA TRP A 46 1.26 -8.60 0.83
C TRP A 46 0.71 -9.21 2.10
N GLY A 47 1.29 -8.83 3.23
CA GLY A 47 0.87 -9.34 4.53
C GLY A 47 -0.04 -8.36 5.24
N ILE A 48 -1.20 -8.85 5.67
CA ILE A 48 -2.08 -8.09 6.55
C ILE A 48 -1.73 -8.52 7.96
N MET A 49 -1.05 -7.64 8.68
CA MET A 49 -0.36 -7.95 9.93
C MET A 49 -1.30 -7.76 11.12
N VAL A 50 -2.44 -8.43 11.08
CA VAL A 50 -3.45 -8.41 12.13
C VAL A 50 -3.87 -9.84 12.45
N THR A 51 -4.60 -10.01 13.54
CA THR A 51 -5.05 -11.33 13.97
C THR A 51 -6.57 -11.31 14.18
N GLY A 52 -7.24 -12.38 13.79
CA GLY A 52 -8.65 -12.57 14.11
C GLY A 52 -9.62 -11.77 13.25
N ILE A 53 -9.16 -11.20 12.14
CA ILE A 53 -10.01 -10.45 11.22
C ILE A 53 -9.95 -11.15 9.86
N GLN A 54 -11.05 -11.13 9.15
CA GLN A 54 -11.09 -11.66 7.79
C GLN A 54 -10.08 -10.91 6.92
N GLY A 55 -9.32 -11.65 6.12
CA GLY A 55 -8.28 -11.08 5.28
C GLY A 55 -6.90 -11.02 5.92
N ALA A 56 -6.77 -11.41 7.19
CA ALA A 56 -5.46 -11.44 7.86
C ALA A 56 -4.51 -12.40 7.17
N GLY A 57 -3.20 -12.16 7.33
CA GLY A 57 -2.15 -13.05 6.85
C GLY A 57 -1.58 -12.64 5.51
N ASP A 58 -0.71 -13.49 4.98
CA ASP A 58 0.07 -13.20 3.78
C ASP A 58 -0.65 -13.65 2.52
N LYS A 59 -0.56 -12.83 1.48
CA LYS A 59 -0.98 -13.15 0.11
C LYS A 59 0.28 -13.22 -0.73
N HIS A 60 0.41 -14.27 -1.53
CA HIS A 60 1.63 -14.54 -2.29
C HIS A 60 1.35 -14.48 -3.79
N GLY A 61 2.14 -13.65 -4.48
CA GLY A 61 2.06 -13.52 -5.91
C GLY A 61 0.96 -12.60 -6.37
N ARG A 62 1.09 -12.16 -7.61
CA ARG A 62 0.17 -11.18 -8.20
C ARG A 62 -1.27 -11.65 -8.20
N LYS A 63 -1.50 -12.93 -8.47
CA LYS A 63 -2.86 -13.46 -8.55
C LYS A 63 -3.57 -13.39 -7.19
N GLU A 64 -2.92 -13.89 -6.14
CA GLU A 64 -3.52 -13.84 -4.80
C GLU A 64 -3.75 -12.40 -4.35
N ILE A 65 -2.77 -11.53 -4.59
CA ILE A 65 -2.86 -10.14 -4.16
C ILE A 65 -3.97 -9.40 -4.91
N ILE A 66 -3.99 -9.47 -6.22
CA ILE A 66 -4.92 -8.70 -7.04
C ILE A 66 -6.28 -9.38 -7.16
N ASP A 67 -6.29 -10.64 -7.62
CA ASP A 67 -7.54 -11.29 -7.98
C ASP A 67 -8.28 -11.84 -6.77
N ASP A 68 -7.55 -12.40 -5.80
CA ASP A 68 -8.18 -13.09 -4.68
C ASP A 68 -8.34 -12.19 -3.45
N PHE A 69 -7.60 -11.08 -3.36
CA PHE A 69 -7.64 -10.20 -2.20
C PHE A 69 -8.16 -8.80 -2.53
N LEU A 70 -7.46 -8.02 -3.35
CA LEU A 70 -7.83 -6.62 -3.59
C LEU A 70 -9.13 -6.47 -4.36
N LYS A 71 -9.30 -7.25 -5.43
CA LYS A 71 -10.48 -7.15 -6.27
C LYS A 71 -11.78 -7.41 -5.51
N PRO A 72 -11.91 -8.53 -4.78
CA PRO A 72 -13.15 -8.78 -4.03
C PRO A 72 -13.46 -7.69 -3.02
N ILE A 73 -12.44 -7.15 -2.36
CA ILE A 73 -12.66 -6.10 -1.35
C ILE A 73 -13.04 -4.80 -2.02
N ARG A 74 -12.26 -4.35 -3.00
CA ARG A 74 -12.47 -3.03 -3.60
C ARG A 74 -13.70 -2.97 -4.50
N GLU A 75 -13.96 -4.03 -5.24
CA GLU A 75 -15.12 -4.07 -6.13
C GLU A 75 -16.35 -4.60 -5.44
N GLY A 76 -16.19 -5.42 -4.40
CA GLY A 76 -17.30 -6.01 -3.68
C GLY A 76 -17.87 -5.14 -2.57
N LEU A 77 -17.03 -4.44 -1.84
CA LEU A 77 -17.43 -3.72 -0.63
C LEU A 77 -17.46 -2.20 -0.78
N PHE A 78 -16.58 -1.63 -1.60
CA PHE A 78 -16.39 -0.20 -1.71
C PHE A 78 -17.00 0.37 -2.99
N ILE A 79 -17.35 1.65 -2.96
CA ILE A 79 -17.67 2.36 -4.20
C ILE A 79 -16.39 2.48 -5.04
N PRO A 80 -16.51 2.70 -6.38
CA PRO A 80 -15.33 2.75 -7.24
C PRO A 80 -14.25 3.72 -6.76
N ALA A 81 -12.99 3.32 -6.91
CA ALA A 81 -11.82 4.08 -6.51
C ALA A 81 -11.78 4.40 -5.01
N ASN A 82 -12.25 3.46 -4.19
CA ASN A 82 -12.20 3.55 -2.74
C ASN A 82 -11.68 2.25 -2.13
N PRO A 83 -11.02 2.32 -0.96
CA PRO A 83 -10.62 3.55 -0.29
C PRO A 83 -9.41 4.19 -0.95
N LYS A 84 -9.27 5.50 -0.78
CA LYS A 84 -8.02 6.19 -1.09
C LYS A 84 -7.04 5.90 0.04
N VAL A 85 -5.79 5.65 -0.30
CA VAL A 85 -4.73 5.48 0.69
C VAL A 85 -3.80 6.67 0.53
N VAL A 86 -3.92 7.62 1.44
CA VAL A 86 -3.26 8.92 1.34
C VAL A 86 -2.00 8.91 2.20
N ILE A 87 -0.84 8.99 1.55
CA ILE A 87 0.45 9.01 2.26
C ILE A 87 0.56 10.29 3.06
N GLN A 88 0.91 10.15 4.33
CA GLN A 88 1.19 11.30 5.20
C GLN A 88 2.67 11.46 5.43
N HIS A 89 3.39 10.37 5.63
CA HIS A 89 4.84 10.36 5.80
C HIS A 89 5.42 9.16 5.08
N LEU A 90 6.53 9.38 4.40
CA LEU A 90 7.25 8.35 3.67
C LEU A 90 8.73 8.49 3.93
N VAL A 91 9.37 7.43 4.39
CA VAL A 91 10.81 7.35 4.60
C VAL A 91 11.36 6.21 3.79
N VAL A 92 12.48 6.44 3.11
CA VAL A 92 13.14 5.42 2.30
C VAL A 92 14.58 5.30 2.73
N GLN A 93 15.02 4.07 2.92
CA GLN A 93 16.43 3.77 3.19
C GLN A 93 16.80 2.54 2.39
N GLY A 94 17.69 2.70 1.40
CA GLY A 94 18.05 1.62 0.50
C GLY A 94 16.82 1.09 -0.22
N GLN A 95 16.62 -0.22 -0.13
CA GLN A 95 15.49 -0.89 -0.76
C GLN A 95 14.24 -0.95 0.13
N TYR A 96 14.27 -0.33 1.29
CA TYR A 96 13.16 -0.39 2.24
C TYR A 96 12.46 0.96 2.34
N ALA A 97 11.16 0.91 2.58
CA ALA A 97 10.36 2.12 2.80
C ALA A 97 9.38 1.90 3.94
N ALA A 98 9.13 2.97 4.69
CA ALA A 98 8.09 2.98 5.72
C ALA A 98 7.12 4.10 5.39
N VAL A 99 5.82 3.83 5.51
CA VAL A 99 4.76 4.75 5.12
C VAL A 99 3.73 4.83 6.22
N GLU A 100 3.40 6.07 6.65
CA GLU A 100 2.17 6.31 7.40
C GLU A 100 1.14 6.86 6.45
N ALA A 101 -0.09 6.34 6.51
CA ALA A 101 -1.14 6.72 5.57
C ALA A 101 -2.51 6.67 6.23
N LYS A 102 -3.45 7.40 5.63
CA LYS A 102 -4.86 7.31 5.98
C LYS A 102 -5.60 6.60 4.88
N GLY A 103 -6.52 5.71 5.26
CA GLY A 103 -7.47 5.15 4.34
C GLY A 103 -8.77 5.93 4.44
N LEU A 104 -9.20 6.53 3.34
CA LEU A 104 -10.40 7.36 3.30
C LEU A 104 -11.32 6.82 2.23
N GLY A 105 -12.49 6.36 2.61
CA GLY A 105 -13.37 5.75 1.64
C GLY A 105 -14.81 5.67 2.06
N LYS A 106 -15.59 5.06 1.20
CA LYS A 106 -17.01 4.83 1.43
C LYS A 106 -17.37 3.44 0.92
N PHE A 107 -18.06 2.70 1.76
CA PHE A 107 -18.63 1.42 1.39
C PHE A 107 -19.85 1.61 0.48
N LYS A 108 -20.20 0.57 -0.25
CA LYS A 108 -21.41 0.58 -1.09
C LYS A 108 -22.68 0.83 -0.29
N ASN A 109 -22.70 0.45 1.00
CA ASN A 109 -23.87 0.68 1.86
C ASN A 109 -23.92 2.10 2.39
N GLY A 110 -23.01 2.99 1.98
CA GLY A 110 -23.00 4.38 2.39
C GLY A 110 -22.20 4.69 3.64
N LYS A 111 -21.71 3.68 4.35
CA LYS A 111 -20.88 3.91 5.55
C LYS A 111 -19.52 4.44 5.14
N ASP A 112 -18.97 5.31 5.98
CA ASP A 112 -17.60 5.81 5.81
C ASP A 112 -16.60 4.77 6.30
N TYR A 113 -15.43 4.77 5.65
CA TYR A 113 -14.29 3.97 6.05
C TYR A 113 -13.11 4.92 6.22
N ASN A 114 -12.72 5.15 7.48
CA ASN A 114 -11.63 6.06 7.81
C ASN A 114 -10.65 5.30 8.70
N ASN A 115 -9.63 4.72 8.08
CA ASN A 115 -8.67 3.90 8.80
C ASN A 115 -7.29 4.54 8.82
N ARG A 116 -6.43 4.04 9.70
CA ARG A 116 -5.05 4.48 9.83
C ARG A 116 -4.14 3.31 9.51
N TYR A 117 -3.12 3.59 8.72
CA TYR A 117 -2.20 2.55 8.26
C TYR A 117 -0.76 2.90 8.53
N ALA A 118 0.04 1.87 8.72
CA ALA A 118 1.48 1.92 8.53
C ALA A 118 1.86 0.76 7.62
N PHE A 119 2.73 1.02 6.66
CA PHE A 119 3.21 -0.01 5.74
C PHE A 119 4.72 -0.09 5.83
N PHE A 120 5.23 -1.31 5.73
CA PHE A 120 6.66 -1.53 5.57
C PHE A 120 6.87 -2.27 4.26
N LEU A 121 7.67 -1.68 3.37
CA LEU A 121 7.84 -2.18 2.00
C LEU A 121 9.30 -2.49 1.71
N GLU A 122 9.49 -3.52 0.88
CA GLU A 122 10.78 -3.80 0.27
C GLU A 122 10.62 -3.72 -1.24
N ILE A 123 11.54 -3.01 -1.91
CA ILE A 123 11.54 -2.83 -3.36
C ILE A 123 12.63 -3.72 -3.94
N LYS A 124 12.32 -4.44 -5.03
CA LYS A 124 13.26 -5.28 -5.74
C LYS A 124 12.95 -5.24 -7.23
N ASP A 125 13.98 -5.09 -8.04
CA ASP A 125 13.83 -5.01 -9.51
C ASP A 125 12.83 -3.92 -9.90
N ASP A 126 12.90 -2.77 -9.23
CA ASP A 126 12.04 -1.61 -9.44
C ASP A 126 10.54 -1.90 -9.23
N LYS A 127 10.22 -2.90 -8.41
CA LYS A 127 8.85 -3.30 -8.12
C LYS A 127 8.67 -3.51 -6.62
N ILE A 128 7.43 -3.45 -6.18
CA ILE A 128 7.10 -3.77 -4.78
C ILE A 128 7.25 -5.28 -4.61
N PHE A 129 8.17 -5.68 -3.75
CA PHE A 129 8.48 -7.08 -3.51
C PHE A 129 7.79 -7.62 -2.28
N HIS A 130 7.97 -6.97 -1.13
CA HIS A 130 7.26 -7.34 0.08
C HIS A 130 6.58 -6.11 0.64
N LEU A 131 5.33 -6.26 1.02
CA LEU A 131 4.56 -5.21 1.67
C LEU A 131 3.90 -5.79 2.90
N ARG A 132 4.10 -5.16 4.05
CA ARG A 132 3.39 -5.52 5.28
C ARG A 132 2.52 -4.35 5.68
N GLU A 133 1.25 -4.62 5.89
CA GLU A 133 0.24 -3.63 6.21
C GLU A 133 -0.19 -3.78 7.66
N TYR A 134 -0.05 -2.70 8.42
CA TYR A 134 -0.51 -2.58 9.79
C TYR A 134 -1.64 -1.55 9.81
N MET A 135 -2.67 -1.79 10.58
CA MET A 135 -3.83 -0.91 10.58
C MET A 135 -4.48 -0.86 11.95
N ASP A 136 -5.46 0.02 12.11
CA ASP A 136 -6.31 0.03 13.28
C ASP A 136 -7.32 -1.13 13.13
N SER A 137 -6.92 -2.29 13.63
CA SER A 137 -7.71 -3.52 13.48
C SER A 137 -8.97 -3.51 14.34
N TYR A 138 -8.94 -2.80 15.46
CA TYR A 138 -10.13 -2.66 16.29
C TYR A 138 -11.22 -1.92 15.51
N TYR A 139 -10.84 -0.83 14.84
CA TYR A 139 -11.80 -0.09 14.01
C TYR A 139 -12.42 -1.00 12.95
N VAL A 140 -11.58 -1.77 12.24
CA VAL A 140 -12.08 -2.70 11.22
C VAL A 140 -13.07 -3.70 11.81
N SER A 141 -12.80 -4.19 13.01
CA SER A 141 -13.66 -5.18 13.67
C SER A 141 -15.05 -4.62 14.03
N THR A 142 -15.20 -3.31 14.04
CA THR A 142 -16.49 -2.67 14.37
C THR A 142 -17.36 -2.38 13.14
N LEU A 143 -16.86 -2.63 11.96
CA LEU A 143 -17.56 -2.32 10.70
C LEU A 143 -18.62 -3.37 10.34
#